data_40c0e83322a5631624c53566df0577d7
#
_entry.id   40c0e83322a5631624c53566df0577d7
#
_cell.length_a   1.000
_cell.length_b   1.000
_cell.length_c   1.000
_cell.angle_alpha   90.00
_cell.angle_beta   90.00
_cell.angle_gamma   90.00
#
_symmetry.space_group_name_H-M   'P 1'
#
loop_
_entity.id
_entity.type
_entity.pdbx_description
1 polymer ?
#
loop_
_entity_poly.entity_id
_entity_poly.type
_entity_poly.pdbx_seq_one_letter_code
_entity_poly.pdbx_strand_id
1 'polypeptide(L)'
;VAVDEKIINSWGPETVFKNLVSGLTVAVVALPLALAFGIGSGLGAQAGLVTAVIAGVVASALGGSKYQVSGPTGAMTVILIPIVAAFGVAAVLQVGLMAGVFLILAAALRIGKHIHRLPTALVEGFTAGIAIVISMQQVAFILGVKLETGEHIWQNVITEAQTWLQEPAFAPVIIGVLALVGNILGSHRWPKFPLALLSVVMLTLAANFLELPLTRIGSLPSEFANLNFDFLAAGNWPMLIAPALAVAFLAGLESLLSAKISDRMAQSENHNPSRELFGQGVANLVVPFFGGVPATAALARTAVNVRAGATSRLSAISHGVFLLLFVVLVSDWIAQIPLAALGGVLISTAYHMVKIRELRLTAKGSRLDALVLITTLIATVFLDLISALVIGLIIHLALRKSRISKRRVPTDPDETLGD
;
A
#
# COMPACT_ATOMS: atom_id res chain seq x y z
N VAL A 1 18.74 31.90 -19.93
CA VAL A 1 18.31 30.78 -19.08
C VAL A 1 19.54 29.94 -18.84
N ALA A 2 20.30 30.23 -17.74
CA ALA A 2 21.43 29.41 -17.34
C ALA A 2 20.87 28.07 -16.84
N VAL A 3 21.08 27.01 -17.56
CA VAL A 3 20.82 25.64 -17.12
C VAL A 3 21.85 25.38 -16.03
N ASP A 4 21.35 25.16 -14.80
CA ASP A 4 22.16 24.99 -13.60
C ASP A 4 23.14 23.81 -13.84
N GLU A 5 24.44 24.05 -13.87
CA GLU A 5 25.50 23.03 -14.07
C GLU A 5 25.39 21.87 -13.09
N LYS A 6 24.76 22.10 -11.92
CA LYS A 6 24.36 21.03 -10.97
C LYS A 6 23.39 20.04 -11.55
N ILE A 7 22.54 20.41 -12.51
CA ILE A 7 21.58 19.49 -13.15
C ILE A 7 22.30 18.59 -14.16
N ILE A 8 23.26 19.12 -14.90
CA ILE A 8 24.05 18.36 -15.90
C ILE A 8 24.94 17.32 -15.21
N ASN A 9 25.60 17.68 -14.11
CA ASN A 9 26.40 16.74 -13.31
C ASN A 9 25.57 15.67 -12.57
N SER A 10 24.25 15.85 -12.42
CA SER A 10 23.37 14.84 -11.82
C SER A 10 23.06 13.64 -12.74
N TRP A 11 23.47 13.70 -14.03
CA TRP A 11 23.19 12.67 -15.04
C TRP A 11 24.48 11.99 -15.56
N GLY A 12 25.55 12.03 -14.78
CA GLY A 12 26.78 11.29 -15.11
C GLY A 12 26.52 9.78 -15.20
N PRO A 13 27.31 9.03 -16.02
CA PRO A 13 27.11 7.58 -16.23
C PRO A 13 27.03 6.78 -14.92
N GLU A 14 27.81 7.14 -13.93
CA GLU A 14 27.80 6.51 -12.61
C GLU A 14 26.46 6.72 -11.87
N THR A 15 25.91 7.94 -11.93
CA THR A 15 24.63 8.27 -11.31
C THR A 15 23.49 7.54 -12.01
N VAL A 16 23.50 7.47 -13.34
CA VAL A 16 22.52 6.70 -14.13
C VAL A 16 22.60 5.24 -13.74
N PHE A 17 23.80 4.65 -13.75
CA PHE A 17 23.99 3.25 -13.38
C PHE A 17 23.49 2.92 -11.96
N LYS A 18 23.82 3.74 -10.96
CA LYS A 18 23.32 3.57 -9.57
C LYS A 18 21.79 3.60 -9.51
N ASN A 19 21.14 4.51 -10.23
CA ASN A 19 19.68 4.59 -10.25
C ASN A 19 19.05 3.41 -11.00
N LEU A 20 19.65 2.90 -12.07
CA LEU A 20 19.18 1.69 -12.75
C LEU A 20 19.29 0.46 -11.85
N VAL A 21 20.43 0.27 -11.16
CA VAL A 21 20.62 -0.83 -10.21
C VAL A 21 19.62 -0.75 -9.05
N SER A 22 19.39 0.46 -8.53
CA SER A 22 18.39 0.67 -7.48
C SER A 22 16.99 0.34 -8.00
N GLY A 23 16.61 0.81 -9.18
CA GLY A 23 15.32 0.51 -9.80
C GLY A 23 15.11 -0.97 -10.06
N LEU A 24 16.14 -1.68 -10.53
CA LEU A 24 16.12 -3.13 -10.68
C LEU A 24 15.90 -3.84 -9.34
N THR A 25 16.63 -3.42 -8.31
CA THR A 25 16.47 -3.97 -6.96
C THR A 25 15.04 -3.80 -6.44
N VAL A 26 14.46 -2.63 -6.68
CA VAL A 26 13.06 -2.37 -6.29
C VAL A 26 12.09 -3.21 -7.12
N ALA A 27 12.31 -3.35 -8.44
CA ALA A 27 11.44 -4.15 -9.31
C ALA A 27 11.39 -5.62 -8.86
N VAL A 28 12.55 -6.18 -8.49
CA VAL A 28 12.69 -7.54 -7.95
C VAL A 28 11.84 -7.74 -6.68
N VAL A 29 11.85 -6.76 -5.77
CA VAL A 29 11.06 -6.81 -4.52
C VAL A 29 9.57 -6.51 -4.78
N ALA A 30 9.29 -5.62 -5.72
CA ALA A 30 7.93 -5.15 -6.01
C ALA A 30 7.10 -6.18 -6.80
N LEU A 31 7.73 -7.03 -7.60
CA LEU A 31 7.04 -8.00 -8.45
C LEU A 31 6.06 -8.89 -7.66
N PRO A 32 6.51 -9.68 -6.65
CA PRO A 32 5.58 -10.53 -5.90
C PRO A 32 4.51 -9.73 -5.15
N LEU A 33 4.85 -8.52 -4.64
CA LEU A 33 3.89 -7.66 -3.96
C LEU A 33 2.82 -7.10 -4.91
N ALA A 34 3.20 -6.71 -6.13
CA ALA A 34 2.26 -6.22 -7.13
C ALA A 34 1.26 -7.30 -7.54
N LEU A 35 1.76 -8.52 -7.80
CA LEU A 35 0.93 -9.69 -8.09
C LEU A 35 -0.07 -9.95 -6.95
N ALA A 36 0.43 -10.04 -5.74
CA ALA A 36 -0.36 -10.40 -4.57
C ALA A 36 -1.42 -9.34 -4.24
N PHE A 37 -1.09 -8.03 -4.33
CA PHE A 37 -2.06 -6.96 -4.12
C PHE A 37 -3.10 -6.87 -5.24
N GLY A 38 -2.72 -7.17 -6.49
CA GLY A 38 -3.68 -7.28 -7.60
C GLY A 38 -4.69 -8.40 -7.36
N ILE A 39 -4.23 -9.59 -7.00
CA ILE A 39 -5.08 -10.74 -6.67
C ILE A 39 -5.96 -10.43 -5.45
N GLY A 40 -5.35 -9.93 -4.37
CA GLY A 40 -6.05 -9.58 -3.14
C GLY A 40 -7.10 -8.47 -3.30
N SER A 41 -6.99 -7.61 -4.32
CA SER A 41 -8.01 -6.60 -4.64
C SER A 41 -9.24 -7.16 -5.37
N GLY A 42 -9.18 -8.42 -5.81
CA GLY A 42 -10.24 -9.04 -6.62
C GLY A 42 -10.14 -8.75 -8.12
N LEU A 43 -9.16 -7.96 -8.58
CA LEU A 43 -8.96 -7.62 -10.00
C LEU A 43 -7.94 -8.54 -10.70
N GLY A 44 -7.23 -9.38 -9.95
CA GLY A 44 -6.26 -10.33 -10.48
C GLY A 44 -4.82 -9.80 -10.56
N ALA A 45 -3.89 -10.71 -10.79
CA ALA A 45 -2.44 -10.43 -10.79
C ALA A 45 -2.04 -9.35 -11.82
N GLN A 46 -2.64 -9.39 -13.00
CA GLN A 46 -2.38 -8.44 -14.09
C GLN A 46 -2.69 -7.00 -13.66
N ALA A 47 -3.83 -6.75 -13.02
CA ALA A 47 -4.21 -5.42 -12.58
C ALA A 47 -3.17 -4.82 -11.61
N GLY A 48 -2.63 -5.64 -10.71
CA GLY A 48 -1.56 -5.22 -9.81
C GLY A 48 -0.26 -4.87 -10.53
N LEU A 49 0.14 -5.67 -11.52
CA LEU A 49 1.33 -5.42 -12.34
C LEU A 49 1.19 -4.15 -13.20
N VAL A 50 0.05 -4.00 -13.88
CA VAL A 50 -0.28 -2.80 -14.67
C VAL A 50 -0.17 -1.56 -13.80
N THR A 51 -0.75 -1.60 -12.60
CA THR A 51 -0.66 -0.50 -11.64
C THR A 51 0.79 -0.21 -11.24
N ALA A 52 1.58 -1.24 -10.94
CA ALA A 52 2.98 -1.06 -10.52
C ALA A 52 3.85 -0.46 -11.63
N VAL A 53 3.62 -0.88 -12.89
CA VAL A 53 4.31 -0.35 -14.06
C VAL A 53 3.89 1.11 -14.31
N ILE A 54 2.61 1.36 -14.53
CA ILE A 54 2.13 2.67 -14.96
C ILE A 54 2.27 3.71 -13.84
N ALA A 55 1.80 3.41 -12.64
CA ALA A 55 1.94 4.33 -11.52
C ALA A 55 3.40 4.50 -11.10
N GLY A 56 4.21 3.44 -11.18
CA GLY A 56 5.66 3.51 -10.95
C GLY A 56 6.34 4.52 -11.85
N VAL A 57 6.00 4.56 -13.13
CA VAL A 57 6.54 5.51 -14.10
C VAL A 57 5.92 6.89 -13.95
N VAL A 58 4.59 6.98 -14.03
CA VAL A 58 3.87 8.26 -14.13
C VAL A 58 3.99 9.08 -12.83
N ALA A 59 3.73 8.45 -11.68
CA ALA A 59 3.81 9.16 -10.40
C ALA A 59 5.25 9.60 -10.09
N SER A 60 6.24 8.79 -10.44
CA SER A 60 7.66 9.16 -10.22
C SER A 60 8.13 10.28 -11.14
N ALA A 61 7.68 10.30 -12.39
CA ALA A 61 8.04 11.35 -13.35
C ALA A 61 7.45 12.72 -12.96
N LEU A 62 6.17 12.74 -12.53
CA LEU A 62 5.42 13.95 -12.24
C LEU A 62 5.43 14.35 -10.77
N GLY A 63 5.69 13.42 -9.85
CA GLY A 63 5.64 13.60 -8.40
C GLY A 63 6.64 14.59 -7.82
N GLY A 64 6.50 14.89 -6.55
CA GLY A 64 7.31 15.83 -5.80
C GLY A 64 8.55 15.21 -5.16
N SER A 65 8.55 13.91 -4.88
CA SER A 65 9.66 13.18 -4.29
C SER A 65 10.64 12.67 -5.35
N LYS A 66 11.92 12.55 -4.96
CA LYS A 66 12.97 11.97 -5.81
C LYS A 66 13.06 10.44 -5.69
N TYR A 67 12.54 9.87 -4.63
CA TYR A 67 12.80 8.49 -4.22
C TYR A 67 11.56 7.60 -4.23
N GLN A 68 10.38 8.18 -4.37
CA GLN A 68 9.12 7.51 -4.13
C GLN A 68 8.78 6.48 -5.22
N VAL A 69 8.38 5.30 -4.79
CA VAL A 69 7.96 4.19 -5.64
C VAL A 69 6.48 3.96 -5.46
N SER A 70 5.70 4.21 -6.52
CA SER A 70 4.24 4.05 -6.52
C SER A 70 3.80 2.73 -7.13
N GLY A 71 2.58 2.31 -6.80
CA GLY A 71 1.95 1.09 -7.31
C GLY A 71 0.84 0.62 -6.37
N PRO A 72 0.36 -0.63 -6.50
CA PRO A 72 -0.67 -1.15 -5.62
C PRO A 72 -0.12 -1.34 -4.20
N THR A 73 -0.96 -1.14 -3.17
CA THR A 73 -0.60 -1.35 -1.76
C THR A 73 -1.67 -2.16 -1.04
N GLY A 74 -1.29 -2.76 0.09
CA GLY A 74 -2.23 -3.52 0.91
C GLY A 74 -3.39 -2.68 1.43
N ALA A 75 -3.15 -1.42 1.78
CA ALA A 75 -4.22 -0.52 2.21
C ALA A 75 -5.24 -0.25 1.09
N MET A 76 -4.77 -0.09 -0.16
CA MET A 76 -5.66 0.00 -1.32
C MET A 76 -6.45 -1.29 -1.51
N THR A 77 -5.81 -2.45 -1.41
CA THR A 77 -6.49 -3.75 -1.53
C THR A 77 -7.68 -3.86 -0.59
N VAL A 78 -7.49 -3.47 0.69
CA VAL A 78 -8.54 -3.55 1.72
C VAL A 78 -9.76 -2.70 1.36
N ILE A 79 -9.56 -1.48 0.87
CA ILE A 79 -10.68 -0.56 0.54
C ILE A 79 -11.39 -0.96 -0.76
N LEU A 80 -10.72 -1.70 -1.66
CA LEU A 80 -11.27 -2.08 -2.95
C LEU A 80 -12.18 -3.30 -2.89
N ILE A 81 -11.94 -4.25 -1.98
CA ILE A 81 -12.73 -5.49 -1.89
C ILE A 81 -14.24 -5.23 -1.75
N PRO A 82 -14.74 -4.43 -0.78
CA PRO A 82 -16.16 -4.14 -0.68
C PRO A 82 -16.71 -3.41 -1.91
N ILE A 83 -15.89 -2.61 -2.61
CA ILE A 83 -16.30 -1.95 -3.86
C ILE A 83 -16.47 -2.98 -4.97
N VAL A 84 -15.55 -3.93 -5.11
CA VAL A 84 -15.66 -5.04 -6.07
C VAL A 84 -16.90 -5.89 -5.77
N ALA A 85 -17.12 -6.22 -4.51
CA ALA A 85 -18.25 -7.06 -4.08
C ALA A 85 -19.61 -6.40 -4.35
N ALA A 86 -19.73 -5.08 -4.09
CA ALA A 86 -20.99 -4.36 -4.23
C ALA A 86 -21.26 -3.88 -5.67
N PHE A 87 -20.24 -3.47 -6.41
CA PHE A 87 -20.39 -2.73 -7.68
C PHE A 87 -19.62 -3.34 -8.85
N GLY A 88 -18.81 -4.39 -8.61
CA GLY A 88 -18.00 -5.05 -9.62
C GLY A 88 -16.70 -4.33 -9.99
N VAL A 89 -15.94 -4.93 -10.91
CA VAL A 89 -14.59 -4.48 -11.31
C VAL A 89 -14.63 -3.09 -11.97
N ALA A 90 -15.62 -2.80 -12.81
CA ALA A 90 -15.74 -1.50 -13.49
C ALA A 90 -15.81 -0.34 -12.49
N ALA A 91 -16.48 -0.53 -11.35
CA ALA A 91 -16.58 0.48 -10.30
C ALA A 91 -15.22 0.80 -9.65
N VAL A 92 -14.32 -0.18 -9.53
CA VAL A 92 -12.96 0.08 -9.01
C VAL A 92 -12.18 0.99 -9.95
N LEU A 93 -12.31 0.78 -11.26
CA LEU A 93 -11.66 1.64 -12.26
C LEU A 93 -12.24 3.07 -12.22
N GLN A 94 -13.57 3.21 -12.07
CA GLN A 94 -14.22 4.50 -11.86
C GLN A 94 -13.73 5.19 -10.58
N VAL A 95 -13.66 4.47 -9.48
CA VAL A 95 -13.12 4.97 -8.20
C VAL A 95 -11.67 5.45 -8.36
N GLY A 96 -10.82 4.70 -9.08
CA GLY A 96 -9.45 5.09 -9.38
C GLY A 96 -9.38 6.41 -10.14
N LEU A 97 -10.19 6.54 -11.21
CA LEU A 97 -10.28 7.76 -12.01
C LEU A 97 -10.74 8.96 -11.16
N MET A 98 -11.83 8.80 -10.40
CA MET A 98 -12.34 9.86 -9.53
C MET A 98 -11.34 10.23 -8.43
N ALA A 99 -10.67 9.25 -7.82
CA ALA A 99 -9.62 9.50 -6.84
C ALA A 99 -8.45 10.28 -7.44
N GLY A 100 -8.09 10.01 -8.70
CA GLY A 100 -7.11 10.78 -9.45
C GLY A 100 -7.52 12.26 -9.58
N VAL A 101 -8.78 12.53 -9.93
CA VAL A 101 -9.33 13.90 -9.97
C VAL A 101 -9.26 14.57 -8.60
N PHE A 102 -9.69 13.88 -7.53
CA PHE A 102 -9.66 14.43 -6.18
C PHE A 102 -8.23 14.72 -5.68
N LEU A 103 -7.27 13.89 -6.03
CA LEU A 103 -5.85 14.13 -5.70
C LEU A 103 -5.29 15.35 -6.43
N ILE A 104 -5.66 15.56 -7.72
CA ILE A 104 -5.25 16.75 -8.47
C ILE A 104 -5.89 18.00 -7.87
N LEU A 105 -7.17 17.95 -7.50
CA LEU A 105 -7.84 19.04 -6.79
C LEU A 105 -7.17 19.34 -5.45
N ALA A 106 -6.84 18.29 -4.67
CA ALA A 106 -6.11 18.44 -3.43
C ALA A 106 -4.70 19.06 -3.62
N ALA A 107 -4.03 18.73 -4.72
CA ALA A 107 -2.75 19.35 -5.11
C ALA A 107 -2.92 20.84 -5.43
N ALA A 108 -3.93 21.20 -6.23
CA ALA A 108 -4.23 22.58 -6.61
C ALA A 108 -4.61 23.44 -5.38
N LEU A 109 -5.41 22.88 -4.47
CA LEU A 109 -5.80 23.50 -3.21
C LEU A 109 -4.68 23.46 -2.14
N ARG A 110 -3.52 22.87 -2.46
CA ARG A 110 -2.35 22.74 -1.58
C ARG A 110 -2.66 22.05 -0.23
N ILE A 111 -3.62 21.13 -0.22
CA ILE A 111 -4.08 20.42 0.99
C ILE A 111 -2.93 19.58 1.61
N GLY A 112 -2.00 19.08 0.79
CA GLY A 112 -0.86 18.28 1.25
C GLY A 112 -0.01 18.95 2.34
N LYS A 113 0.01 20.29 2.42
CA LYS A 113 0.70 21.03 3.49
C LYS A 113 0.10 20.79 4.88
N HIS A 114 -1.15 20.33 4.96
CA HIS A 114 -1.89 20.16 6.21
C HIS A 114 -1.86 18.74 6.78
N ILE A 115 -1.36 17.78 6.02
CA ILE A 115 -1.34 16.36 6.43
C ILE A 115 -0.54 16.11 7.72
N HIS A 116 0.41 16.99 8.02
CA HIS A 116 1.18 16.93 9.29
C HIS A 116 0.34 17.18 10.54
N ARG A 117 -0.93 17.61 10.39
CA ARG A 117 -1.84 17.87 11.50
C ARG A 117 -2.60 16.61 11.96
N LEU A 118 -2.49 15.52 11.20
CA LEU A 118 -3.12 14.26 11.60
C LEU A 118 -2.47 13.70 12.88
N PRO A 119 -3.29 13.24 13.85
CA PRO A 119 -2.77 12.62 15.05
C PRO A 119 -1.96 11.38 14.77
N THR A 120 -0.77 11.24 15.35
CA THR A 120 0.08 10.05 15.19
C THR A 120 -0.66 8.78 15.63
N ALA A 121 -1.40 8.85 16.76
CA ALA A 121 -2.20 7.73 17.25
C ALA A 121 -3.25 7.23 16.24
N LEU A 122 -3.89 8.15 15.50
CA LEU A 122 -4.82 7.80 14.42
C LEU A 122 -4.12 7.01 13.32
N VAL A 123 -2.99 7.54 12.82
CA VAL A 123 -2.23 6.93 11.72
C VAL A 123 -1.67 5.56 12.12
N GLU A 124 -1.13 5.43 13.33
CA GLU A 124 -0.57 4.18 13.84
C GLU A 124 -1.66 3.12 14.07
N GLY A 125 -2.79 3.49 14.68
CA GLY A 125 -3.93 2.59 14.88
C GLY A 125 -4.50 2.10 13.55
N PHE A 126 -4.65 3.00 12.59
CA PHE A 126 -5.09 2.70 11.23
C PHE A 126 -4.12 1.75 10.50
N THR A 127 -2.82 2.05 10.54
CA THR A 127 -1.80 1.20 9.89
C THR A 127 -1.75 -0.21 10.51
N ALA A 128 -1.86 -0.31 11.83
CA ALA A 128 -1.90 -1.60 12.52
C ALA A 128 -3.18 -2.39 12.17
N GLY A 129 -4.33 -1.72 12.10
CA GLY A 129 -5.59 -2.32 11.65
C GLY A 129 -5.49 -2.85 10.22
N ILE A 130 -4.95 -2.06 9.29
CA ILE A 130 -4.70 -2.50 7.90
C ILE A 130 -3.82 -3.74 7.86
N ALA A 131 -2.75 -3.79 8.65
CA ALA A 131 -1.85 -4.95 8.67
C ALA A 131 -2.57 -6.23 9.11
N ILE A 132 -3.47 -6.12 10.10
CA ILE A 132 -4.32 -7.25 10.52
C ILE A 132 -5.26 -7.65 9.38
N VAL A 133 -5.96 -6.71 8.75
CA VAL A 133 -6.89 -7.00 7.64
C VAL A 133 -6.17 -7.63 6.45
N ILE A 134 -4.98 -7.12 6.06
CA ILE A 134 -4.14 -7.75 5.02
C ILE A 134 -3.83 -9.21 5.39
N SER A 135 -3.45 -9.46 6.66
CA SER A 135 -3.13 -10.82 7.11
C SER A 135 -4.37 -11.74 7.06
N MET A 136 -5.53 -11.24 7.44
CA MET A 136 -6.80 -11.97 7.36
C MET A 136 -7.16 -12.33 5.91
N GLN A 137 -6.97 -11.42 4.96
CA GLN A 137 -7.22 -11.66 3.54
C GLN A 137 -6.35 -12.78 2.93
N GLN A 138 -5.21 -13.11 3.56
CA GLN A 138 -4.32 -14.14 3.06
C GLN A 138 -4.67 -15.55 3.57
N VAL A 139 -5.63 -15.66 4.48
CA VAL A 139 -5.98 -16.94 5.11
C VAL A 139 -6.44 -17.95 4.07
N ALA A 140 -7.33 -17.57 3.15
CA ALA A 140 -7.79 -18.45 2.06
C ALA A 140 -6.62 -19.01 1.23
N PHE A 141 -5.66 -18.15 0.86
CA PHE A 141 -4.51 -18.58 0.05
C PHE A 141 -3.59 -19.53 0.80
N ILE A 142 -3.37 -19.29 2.11
CA ILE A 142 -2.55 -20.18 2.96
C ILE A 142 -3.26 -21.49 3.22
N LEU A 143 -4.56 -21.47 3.44
CA LEU A 143 -5.35 -22.68 3.63
C LEU A 143 -5.62 -23.45 2.32
N GLY A 144 -5.43 -22.80 1.17
CA GLY A 144 -5.68 -23.38 -0.15
C GLY A 144 -7.17 -23.56 -0.44
N VAL A 145 -8.03 -22.79 0.23
CA VAL A 145 -9.49 -22.78 0.02
C VAL A 145 -9.90 -21.64 -0.90
N LYS A 146 -11.14 -21.68 -1.38
CA LYS A 146 -11.70 -20.61 -2.19
C LYS A 146 -11.83 -19.34 -1.36
N LEU A 147 -11.46 -18.20 -1.95
CA LEU A 147 -11.62 -16.90 -1.33
C LEU A 147 -13.09 -16.56 -1.14
N GLU A 148 -13.51 -16.29 0.08
CA GLU A 148 -14.86 -15.81 0.40
C GLU A 148 -14.94 -14.28 0.22
N THR A 149 -16.09 -13.80 -0.24
CA THR A 149 -16.34 -12.39 -0.56
C THR A 149 -17.51 -11.81 0.24
N GLY A 150 -17.63 -12.17 1.52
CA GLY A 150 -18.65 -11.64 2.42
C GLY A 150 -18.37 -10.17 2.81
N GLU A 151 -19.36 -9.53 3.44
CA GLU A 151 -19.29 -8.10 3.83
C GLU A 151 -18.15 -7.80 4.83
N HIS A 152 -17.86 -8.76 5.73
CA HIS A 152 -16.86 -8.57 6.78
C HIS A 152 -15.75 -9.60 6.68
N ILE A 153 -14.51 -9.12 6.58
CA ILE A 153 -13.32 -9.96 6.42
C ILE A 153 -13.16 -11.00 7.54
N TRP A 154 -13.49 -10.68 8.78
CA TRP A 154 -13.40 -11.61 9.91
C TRP A 154 -14.38 -12.78 9.79
N GLN A 155 -15.55 -12.58 9.17
CA GLN A 155 -16.53 -13.66 8.88
C GLN A 155 -15.97 -14.58 7.79
N ASN A 156 -15.36 -14.01 6.74
CA ASN A 156 -14.72 -14.77 5.68
C ASN A 156 -13.65 -15.72 6.24
N VAL A 157 -12.80 -15.23 7.15
CA VAL A 157 -11.77 -16.05 7.80
C VAL A 157 -12.37 -17.24 8.56
N ILE A 158 -13.50 -17.04 9.24
CA ILE A 158 -14.18 -18.13 9.97
C ILE A 158 -14.70 -19.17 8.97
N THR A 159 -15.36 -18.75 7.90
CA THR A 159 -15.89 -19.64 6.86
C THR A 159 -14.77 -20.38 6.15
N GLU A 160 -13.68 -19.71 5.79
CA GLU A 160 -12.49 -20.29 5.17
C GLU A 160 -11.85 -21.36 6.08
N ALA A 161 -11.72 -21.05 7.37
CA ALA A 161 -11.20 -22.02 8.34
C ALA A 161 -12.14 -23.24 8.52
N GLN A 162 -13.45 -23.03 8.54
CA GLN A 162 -14.43 -24.12 8.61
C GLN A 162 -14.39 -24.99 7.36
N THR A 163 -14.28 -24.40 6.16
CA THR A 163 -14.12 -25.11 4.88
C THR A 163 -12.87 -25.97 4.89
N TRP A 164 -11.74 -25.40 5.34
CA TRP A 164 -10.50 -26.15 5.44
C TRP A 164 -10.56 -27.31 6.44
N LEU A 165 -11.28 -27.16 7.56
CA LEU A 165 -11.45 -28.25 8.55
C LEU A 165 -12.24 -29.44 7.99
N GLN A 166 -13.10 -29.22 7.00
CA GLN A 166 -13.86 -30.28 6.32
C GLN A 166 -12.98 -31.07 5.35
N GLU A 167 -12.12 -30.38 4.59
CA GLU A 167 -11.19 -30.97 3.63
C GLU A 167 -9.78 -30.35 3.78
N PRO A 168 -8.96 -30.82 4.75
CA PRO A 168 -7.67 -30.20 5.04
C PRO A 168 -6.65 -30.38 3.91
N ALA A 169 -6.20 -29.28 3.31
CA ALA A 169 -5.09 -29.24 2.38
C ALA A 169 -3.82 -28.74 3.09
N PHE A 170 -2.84 -29.61 3.32
CA PHE A 170 -1.63 -29.25 4.05
C PHE A 170 -0.55 -28.65 3.16
N ALA A 171 -0.49 -28.96 1.87
CA ALA A 171 0.53 -28.45 0.97
C ALA A 171 0.53 -26.92 0.87
N PRO A 172 -0.62 -26.23 0.69
CA PRO A 172 -0.68 -24.77 0.71
C PRO A 172 -0.23 -24.19 2.04
N VAL A 173 -0.65 -24.80 3.17
CA VAL A 173 -0.26 -24.35 4.53
C VAL A 173 1.25 -24.37 4.69
N ILE A 174 1.89 -25.47 4.32
CA ILE A 174 3.34 -25.63 4.42
C ILE A 174 4.05 -24.56 3.58
N ILE A 175 3.65 -24.38 2.32
CA ILE A 175 4.24 -23.37 1.41
C ILE A 175 4.03 -21.96 1.96
N GLY A 176 2.83 -21.62 2.43
CA GLY A 176 2.53 -20.30 2.99
C GLY A 176 3.31 -20.01 4.27
N VAL A 177 3.39 -20.98 5.19
CA VAL A 177 4.15 -20.86 6.43
C VAL A 177 5.65 -20.76 6.16
N LEU A 178 6.20 -21.55 5.24
CA LEU A 178 7.61 -21.45 4.84
C LEU A 178 7.94 -20.09 4.24
N ALA A 179 7.05 -19.53 3.39
CA ALA A 179 7.20 -18.19 2.85
C ALA A 179 7.17 -17.14 3.98
N LEU A 180 6.20 -17.22 4.89
CA LEU A 180 6.05 -16.30 6.01
C LEU A 180 7.26 -16.32 6.93
N VAL A 181 7.59 -17.48 7.46
CA VAL A 181 8.68 -17.67 8.45
C VAL A 181 10.04 -17.37 7.80
N GLY A 182 10.27 -17.86 6.58
CA GLY A 182 11.48 -17.58 5.81
C GLY A 182 11.71 -16.08 5.59
N ASN A 183 10.66 -15.32 5.26
CA ASN A 183 10.78 -13.88 5.10
C ASN A 183 10.99 -13.15 6.43
N ILE A 184 10.29 -13.52 7.52
CA ILE A 184 10.45 -12.88 8.83
C ILE A 184 11.87 -13.16 9.38
N LEU A 185 12.29 -14.41 9.45
CA LEU A 185 13.60 -14.77 9.99
C LEU A 185 14.74 -14.25 9.10
N GLY A 186 14.57 -14.40 7.78
CA GLY A 186 15.55 -13.95 6.80
C GLY A 186 15.76 -12.44 6.82
N SER A 187 14.71 -11.65 7.00
CA SER A 187 14.80 -10.18 7.06
C SER A 187 15.67 -9.69 8.24
N HIS A 188 15.70 -10.43 9.35
CA HIS A 188 16.58 -10.13 10.49
C HIS A 188 18.04 -10.48 10.20
N ARG A 189 18.30 -11.58 9.48
CA ARG A 189 19.65 -12.10 9.23
C ARG A 189 20.30 -11.51 7.97
N TRP A 190 19.50 -11.26 6.91
CA TRP A 190 19.96 -10.77 5.60
C TRP A 190 19.09 -9.61 5.09
N PRO A 191 19.10 -8.44 5.77
CA PRO A 191 18.20 -7.32 5.45
C PRO A 191 18.43 -6.68 4.07
N LYS A 192 19.54 -7.01 3.40
CA LYS A 192 19.89 -6.51 2.07
C LYS A 192 19.41 -7.41 0.93
N PHE A 193 19.01 -8.67 1.24
CA PHE A 193 18.57 -9.61 0.21
C PHE A 193 17.08 -9.44 -0.11
N PRO A 194 16.66 -9.63 -1.38
CA PRO A 194 15.27 -9.59 -1.80
C PRO A 194 14.54 -10.89 -1.43
N LEU A 195 14.38 -11.12 -0.12
CA LEU A 195 13.88 -12.40 0.42
C LEU A 195 12.48 -12.74 -0.07
N ALA A 196 11.63 -11.75 -0.29
CA ALA A 196 10.28 -11.97 -0.83
C ALA A 196 10.33 -12.65 -2.21
N LEU A 197 11.18 -12.16 -3.12
CA LEU A 197 11.35 -12.81 -4.43
C LEU A 197 12.03 -14.17 -4.28
N LEU A 198 13.11 -14.25 -3.52
CA LEU A 198 13.86 -15.50 -3.34
C LEU A 198 12.96 -16.61 -2.79
N SER A 199 12.14 -16.32 -1.77
CA SER A 199 11.20 -17.30 -1.21
C SER A 199 10.14 -17.71 -2.23
N VAL A 200 9.57 -16.77 -2.99
CA VAL A 200 8.59 -17.08 -4.04
C VAL A 200 9.22 -17.98 -5.11
N VAL A 201 10.41 -17.64 -5.63
CA VAL A 201 11.11 -18.44 -6.64
C VAL A 201 11.42 -19.84 -6.13
N MET A 202 12.05 -19.94 -4.95
CA MET A 202 12.44 -21.24 -4.38
C MET A 202 11.24 -22.14 -4.08
N LEU A 203 10.15 -21.56 -3.53
CA LEU A 203 8.94 -22.32 -3.23
C LEU A 203 8.17 -22.69 -4.50
N THR A 204 8.21 -21.89 -5.57
CA THR A 204 7.65 -22.23 -6.86
C THR A 204 8.41 -23.40 -7.48
N LEU A 205 9.75 -23.36 -7.47
CA LEU A 205 10.59 -24.45 -7.97
C LEU A 205 10.35 -25.74 -7.18
N ALA A 206 10.30 -25.65 -5.84
CA ALA A 206 10.01 -26.80 -4.98
C ALA A 206 8.61 -27.36 -5.23
N ALA A 207 7.61 -26.51 -5.38
CA ALA A 207 6.22 -26.92 -5.67
C ALA A 207 6.09 -27.59 -7.05
N ASN A 208 6.86 -27.16 -8.04
CA ASN A 208 6.89 -27.78 -9.37
C ASN A 208 7.64 -29.12 -9.33
N PHE A 209 8.80 -29.18 -8.66
CA PHE A 209 9.61 -30.40 -8.56
C PHE A 209 8.90 -31.51 -7.79
N LEU A 210 8.14 -31.16 -6.76
CA LEU A 210 7.37 -32.07 -5.92
C LEU A 210 5.95 -32.32 -6.44
N GLU A 211 5.57 -31.72 -7.57
CA GLU A 211 4.22 -31.80 -8.18
C GLU A 211 3.08 -31.51 -7.20
N LEU A 212 3.29 -30.53 -6.31
CA LEU A 212 2.34 -30.23 -5.26
C LEU A 212 1.00 -29.71 -5.82
N PRO A 213 -0.16 -30.19 -5.33
CA PRO A 213 -1.49 -29.74 -5.75
C PRO A 213 -1.79 -28.35 -5.15
N LEU A 214 -1.31 -27.29 -5.79
CA LEU A 214 -1.42 -25.91 -5.33
C LEU A 214 -2.16 -25.05 -6.34
N THR A 215 -3.00 -24.14 -5.85
CA THR A 215 -3.57 -23.09 -6.68
C THR A 215 -2.46 -22.11 -7.05
N ARG A 216 -2.35 -21.81 -8.35
CA ARG A 216 -1.32 -20.95 -8.95
C ARG A 216 -1.94 -19.67 -9.49
N ILE A 217 -1.12 -18.67 -9.80
CA ILE A 217 -1.59 -17.42 -10.43
C ILE A 217 -2.35 -17.72 -11.74
N GLY A 218 -1.87 -18.69 -12.52
CA GLY A 218 -2.42 -18.98 -13.84
C GLY A 218 -1.85 -18.07 -14.93
N SER A 219 -2.26 -18.32 -16.19
CA SER A 219 -1.78 -17.56 -17.33
C SER A 219 -2.12 -16.07 -17.22
N LEU A 220 -1.10 -15.23 -17.34
CA LEU A 220 -1.31 -13.80 -17.55
C LEU A 220 -1.74 -13.59 -19.01
N PRO A 221 -2.74 -12.72 -19.27
CA PRO A 221 -3.08 -12.37 -20.64
C PRO A 221 -1.85 -11.85 -21.40
N SER A 222 -1.69 -12.30 -22.63
CA SER A 222 -0.56 -11.90 -23.49
C SER A 222 -0.56 -10.40 -23.82
N GLU A 223 -1.71 -9.77 -23.71
CA GLU A 223 -1.93 -8.35 -23.93
C GLU A 223 -1.81 -7.60 -22.61
N PHE A 224 -0.60 -7.14 -22.30
CA PHE A 224 -0.28 -6.56 -20.99
C PHE A 224 -1.06 -5.28 -20.68
N ALA A 225 -1.50 -4.53 -21.68
CA ALA A 225 -2.14 -3.24 -21.44
C ALA A 225 -3.00 -2.79 -22.62
N ASN A 226 -4.14 -3.42 -22.84
CA ASN A 226 -5.12 -2.87 -23.76
C ASN A 226 -5.86 -1.70 -23.13
N LEU A 227 -5.95 -0.59 -23.88
CA LEU A 227 -6.79 0.54 -23.47
C LEU A 227 -8.25 0.10 -23.45
N ASN A 228 -8.86 0.23 -22.27
CA ASN A 228 -10.28 -0.06 -22.06
C ASN A 228 -11.00 1.19 -21.58
N PHE A 229 -12.09 1.54 -22.24
CA PHE A 229 -12.96 2.65 -21.90
C PHE A 229 -14.35 2.21 -21.42
N ASP A 230 -14.65 0.91 -21.44
CA ASP A 230 -15.99 0.37 -21.16
C ASP A 230 -16.45 0.68 -19.72
N PHE A 231 -15.50 0.77 -18.78
CA PHE A 231 -15.82 1.13 -17.40
C PHE A 231 -16.44 2.54 -17.27
N LEU A 232 -16.24 3.43 -18.24
CA LEU A 232 -16.84 4.78 -18.24
C LEU A 232 -18.36 4.73 -18.45
N ALA A 233 -18.88 3.71 -19.12
CA ALA A 233 -20.30 3.53 -19.38
C ALA A 233 -21.09 2.96 -18.17
N ALA A 234 -20.41 2.45 -17.14
CA ALA A 234 -21.09 1.94 -15.96
C ALA A 234 -21.74 3.08 -15.15
N GLY A 235 -23.03 2.94 -14.83
CA GLY A 235 -23.88 4.04 -14.30
C GLY A 235 -23.73 4.37 -12.81
N ASN A 236 -22.71 3.89 -12.11
CA ASN A 236 -22.61 3.95 -10.64
C ASN A 236 -21.91 5.21 -10.08
N TRP A 237 -21.58 6.18 -10.91
CA TRP A 237 -20.77 7.36 -10.55
C TRP A 237 -21.17 8.08 -9.25
N PRO A 238 -22.45 8.40 -9.00
CA PRO A 238 -22.83 9.12 -7.77
C PRO A 238 -22.57 8.32 -6.51
N MET A 239 -22.78 6.98 -6.56
CA MET A 239 -22.57 6.10 -5.40
C MET A 239 -21.09 5.89 -5.07
N LEU A 240 -20.21 6.11 -6.05
CA LEU A 240 -18.78 5.90 -5.95
C LEU A 240 -18.02 7.15 -5.45
N ILE A 241 -18.69 8.31 -5.26
CA ILE A 241 -18.04 9.54 -4.78
C ILE A 241 -17.40 9.33 -3.41
N ALA A 242 -18.12 8.76 -2.46
CA ALA A 242 -17.60 8.54 -1.11
C ALA A 242 -16.43 7.52 -1.10
N PRO A 243 -16.53 6.34 -1.74
CA PRO A 243 -15.38 5.44 -1.94
C PRO A 243 -14.19 6.12 -2.61
N ALA A 244 -14.40 6.92 -3.65
CA ALA A 244 -13.33 7.60 -4.38
C ALA A 244 -12.63 8.68 -3.52
N LEU A 245 -13.38 9.42 -2.70
CA LEU A 245 -12.80 10.34 -1.71
C LEU A 245 -11.94 9.62 -0.68
N ALA A 246 -12.38 8.45 -0.22
CA ALA A 246 -11.63 7.64 0.72
C ALA A 246 -10.32 7.11 0.10
N VAL A 247 -10.38 6.60 -1.13
CA VAL A 247 -9.21 6.16 -1.90
C VAL A 247 -8.24 7.34 -2.12
N ALA A 248 -8.75 8.52 -2.51
CA ALA A 248 -7.92 9.72 -2.70
C ALA A 248 -7.25 10.16 -1.39
N PHE A 249 -8.02 10.17 -0.29
CA PHE A 249 -7.48 10.50 1.02
C PHE A 249 -6.37 9.53 1.45
N LEU A 250 -6.62 8.23 1.33
CA LEU A 250 -5.66 7.20 1.68
C LEU A 250 -4.40 7.26 0.80
N ALA A 251 -4.58 7.41 -0.52
CA ALA A 251 -3.48 7.57 -1.47
C ALA A 251 -2.63 8.80 -1.15
N GLY A 252 -3.27 9.94 -0.88
CA GLY A 252 -2.59 11.16 -0.49
C GLY A 252 -1.84 11.02 0.84
N LEU A 253 -2.49 10.43 1.85
CA LEU A 253 -1.89 10.19 3.16
C LEU A 253 -0.65 9.30 3.08
N GLU A 254 -0.77 8.11 2.49
CA GLU A 254 0.34 7.17 2.35
C GLU A 254 1.49 7.79 1.55
N SER A 255 1.19 8.44 0.44
CA SER A 255 2.20 9.06 -0.42
C SER A 255 2.97 10.16 0.31
N LEU A 256 2.30 11.07 1.01
CA LEU A 256 2.97 12.16 1.71
C LEU A 256 3.75 11.67 2.94
N LEU A 257 3.25 10.65 3.65
CA LEU A 257 4.00 10.03 4.75
C LEU A 257 5.24 9.29 4.23
N SER A 258 5.09 8.52 3.16
CA SER A 258 6.18 7.80 2.50
C SER A 258 7.26 8.77 2.01
N ALA A 259 6.87 9.86 1.33
CA ALA A 259 7.79 10.88 0.85
C ALA A 259 8.57 11.53 1.99
N LYS A 260 7.90 11.90 3.09
CA LYS A 260 8.55 12.49 4.27
C LYS A 260 9.57 11.54 4.92
N ILE A 261 9.24 10.26 4.98
CA ILE A 261 10.16 9.25 5.55
C ILE A 261 11.35 9.04 4.62
N SER A 262 11.12 8.97 3.30
CA SER A 262 12.21 8.81 2.32
C SER A 262 13.17 9.98 2.32
N ASP A 263 12.68 11.22 2.42
CA ASP A 263 13.53 12.41 2.52
C ASP A 263 14.46 12.35 3.74
N ARG A 264 13.91 11.91 4.89
CA ARG A 264 14.71 11.70 6.11
C ARG A 264 15.74 10.58 5.96
N MET A 265 15.34 9.45 5.35
CA MET A 265 16.26 8.32 5.13
C MET A 265 17.40 8.69 4.17
N ALA A 266 17.11 9.47 3.13
CA ALA A 266 18.06 9.92 2.14
C ALA A 266 18.86 11.18 2.58
N GLN A 267 18.52 11.76 3.75
CA GLN A 267 19.09 13.04 4.23
C GLN A 267 19.03 14.14 3.15
N SER A 268 17.93 14.17 2.39
CA SER A 268 17.73 15.08 1.27
C SER A 268 16.81 16.24 1.62
N GLU A 269 16.68 17.19 0.70
CA GLU A 269 15.68 18.25 0.78
C GLU A 269 14.26 17.68 0.83
N ASN A 270 13.37 18.39 1.51
CA ASN A 270 11.96 17.99 1.61
C ASN A 270 11.30 18.00 0.23
N HIS A 271 10.51 16.97 -0.04
CA HIS A 271 9.68 16.88 -1.24
C HIS A 271 8.64 18.02 -1.32
N ASN A 272 8.13 18.27 -2.52
CA ASN A 272 7.01 19.18 -2.72
C ASN A 272 5.68 18.42 -2.56
N PRO A 273 4.91 18.63 -1.47
CA PRO A 273 3.69 17.88 -1.20
C PRO A 273 2.60 18.05 -2.27
N SER A 274 2.43 19.27 -2.82
CA SER A 274 1.42 19.51 -3.86
C SER A 274 1.78 18.81 -5.16
N ARG A 275 3.06 18.86 -5.56
CA ARG A 275 3.54 18.15 -6.74
C ARG A 275 3.45 16.63 -6.56
N GLU A 276 3.65 16.14 -5.33
CA GLU A 276 3.50 14.72 -5.03
C GLU A 276 2.05 14.26 -5.23
N LEU A 277 1.08 14.98 -4.65
CA LEU A 277 -0.35 14.69 -4.87
C LEU A 277 -0.75 14.80 -6.34
N PHE A 278 -0.20 15.75 -7.08
CA PHE A 278 -0.42 15.88 -8.52
C PHE A 278 0.06 14.63 -9.29
N GLY A 279 1.30 14.18 -9.04
CA GLY A 279 1.85 12.99 -9.68
C GLY A 279 1.04 11.73 -9.38
N GLN A 280 0.63 11.55 -8.12
CA GLN A 280 -0.25 10.44 -7.71
C GLN A 280 -1.64 10.56 -8.37
N GLY A 281 -2.17 11.77 -8.48
CA GLY A 281 -3.45 12.04 -9.13
C GLY A 281 -3.41 11.67 -10.61
N VAL A 282 -2.40 12.13 -11.36
CA VAL A 282 -2.24 11.78 -12.79
C VAL A 282 -2.04 10.27 -12.97
N ALA A 283 -1.27 9.61 -12.11
CA ALA A 283 -1.12 8.16 -12.17
C ALA A 283 -2.47 7.44 -12.00
N ASN A 284 -3.28 7.86 -11.02
CA ASN A 284 -4.62 7.29 -10.79
C ASN A 284 -5.63 7.65 -11.89
N LEU A 285 -5.42 8.72 -12.66
CA LEU A 285 -6.21 8.99 -13.87
C LEU A 285 -5.86 8.03 -15.01
N VAL A 286 -4.59 7.65 -15.15
CA VAL A 286 -4.11 6.85 -16.28
C VAL A 286 -4.31 5.35 -16.06
N VAL A 287 -4.01 4.86 -14.85
CA VAL A 287 -4.03 3.42 -14.49
C VAL A 287 -5.35 2.71 -14.84
N PRO A 288 -6.55 3.28 -14.59
CA PRO A 288 -7.82 2.61 -14.88
C PRO A 288 -8.02 2.26 -16.35
N PHE A 289 -7.53 3.07 -17.28
CA PHE A 289 -7.65 2.81 -18.72
C PHE A 289 -6.89 1.57 -19.19
N PHE A 290 -5.97 1.09 -18.38
CA PHE A 290 -5.22 -0.15 -18.62
C PHE A 290 -5.67 -1.29 -17.68
N GLY A 291 -6.80 -1.14 -17.01
CA GLY A 291 -7.37 -2.17 -16.12
C GLY A 291 -6.63 -2.31 -14.78
N GLY A 292 -5.81 -1.33 -14.40
CA GLY A 292 -5.10 -1.35 -13.13
C GLY A 292 -5.94 -0.86 -11.94
N VAL A 293 -5.53 -1.23 -10.74
CA VAL A 293 -6.13 -0.77 -9.47
C VAL A 293 -5.59 0.59 -9.05
N PRO A 294 -6.33 1.36 -8.23
CA PRO A 294 -5.82 2.60 -7.65
C PRO A 294 -4.45 2.44 -7.00
N ALA A 295 -3.60 3.42 -7.24
CA ALA A 295 -2.21 3.43 -6.81
C ALA A 295 -1.92 4.42 -5.70
N THR A 296 -0.92 4.11 -4.89
CA THR A 296 -0.29 5.04 -3.96
C THR A 296 1.20 4.75 -3.85
N ALA A 297 1.94 5.62 -3.19
CA ALA A 297 3.34 5.35 -2.91
C ALA A 297 3.50 4.36 -1.75
N ALA A 298 4.29 3.33 -1.96
CA ALA A 298 4.55 2.30 -0.98
C ALA A 298 5.82 2.59 -0.18
N LEU A 299 5.66 2.82 1.13
CA LEU A 299 6.78 3.10 2.03
C LEU A 299 7.86 2.01 1.98
N ALA A 300 7.47 0.73 2.00
CA ALA A 300 8.42 -0.37 1.99
C ALA A 300 9.29 -0.38 0.72
N ARG A 301 8.67 -0.23 -0.46
CA ARG A 301 9.39 -0.14 -1.76
C ARG A 301 10.25 1.10 -1.84
N THR A 302 9.75 2.24 -1.37
CA THR A 302 10.49 3.51 -1.31
C THR A 302 11.71 3.39 -0.39
N ALA A 303 11.59 2.73 0.76
CA ALA A 303 12.71 2.48 1.65
C ALA A 303 13.78 1.57 1.02
N VAL A 304 13.38 0.55 0.26
CA VAL A 304 14.30 -0.29 -0.53
C VAL A 304 15.03 0.57 -1.56
N ASN A 305 14.32 1.45 -2.27
CA ASN A 305 14.88 2.35 -3.26
C ASN A 305 15.99 3.24 -2.69
N VAL A 306 15.72 3.89 -1.56
CA VAL A 306 16.72 4.72 -0.87
C VAL A 306 17.92 3.88 -0.41
N ARG A 307 17.68 2.71 0.22
CA ARG A 307 18.76 1.83 0.70
C ARG A 307 19.62 1.25 -0.43
N ALA A 308 19.02 1.04 -1.62
CA ALA A 308 19.72 0.58 -2.80
C ALA A 308 20.56 1.68 -3.47
N GLY A 309 20.53 2.92 -2.94
CA GLY A 309 21.36 4.01 -3.40
C GLY A 309 20.71 4.90 -4.46
N ALA A 310 19.38 4.94 -4.53
CA ALA A 310 18.67 5.89 -5.40
C ALA A 310 19.08 7.32 -5.08
N THR A 311 19.31 8.11 -6.13
CA THR A 311 19.65 9.53 -6.03
C THR A 311 18.70 10.44 -6.80
N SER A 312 17.88 9.86 -7.67
CA SER A 312 16.95 10.60 -8.52
C SER A 312 15.69 9.78 -8.85
N ARG A 313 14.71 10.45 -9.48
CA ARG A 313 13.48 9.82 -9.97
C ARG A 313 13.71 8.71 -10.99
N LEU A 314 14.87 8.72 -11.67
CA LEU A 314 15.23 7.69 -12.65
C LEU A 314 15.17 6.28 -12.05
N SER A 315 15.53 6.12 -10.78
CA SER A 315 15.44 4.84 -10.08
C SER A 315 13.99 4.32 -10.01
N ALA A 316 13.05 5.14 -9.60
CA ALA A 316 11.64 4.72 -9.50
C ALA A 316 10.97 4.59 -10.89
N ILE A 317 11.38 5.38 -11.87
CA ILE A 317 10.94 5.22 -13.28
C ILE A 317 11.46 3.90 -13.84
N SER A 318 12.75 3.61 -13.66
CA SER A 318 13.36 2.36 -14.15
C SER A 318 12.78 1.12 -13.48
N HIS A 319 12.36 1.21 -12.21
CA HIS A 319 11.60 0.15 -11.54
C HIS A 319 10.35 -0.26 -12.35
N GLY A 320 9.54 0.71 -12.80
CA GLY A 320 8.36 0.41 -13.62
C GLY A 320 8.72 -0.23 -14.96
N VAL A 321 9.80 0.25 -15.61
CA VAL A 321 10.30 -0.33 -16.86
C VAL A 321 10.81 -1.76 -16.64
N PHE A 322 11.56 -2.04 -15.58
CA PHE A 322 12.02 -3.39 -15.26
C PHE A 322 10.87 -4.33 -14.92
N LEU A 323 9.82 -3.87 -14.23
CA LEU A 323 8.62 -4.67 -14.01
C LEU A 323 7.95 -5.06 -15.34
N LEU A 324 7.83 -4.11 -16.27
CA LEU A 324 7.29 -4.41 -17.60
C LEU A 324 8.15 -5.46 -18.32
N LEU A 325 9.48 -5.31 -18.29
CA LEU A 325 10.39 -6.30 -18.86
C LEU A 325 10.24 -7.67 -18.21
N PHE A 326 10.09 -7.75 -16.89
CA PHE A 326 9.86 -9.03 -16.21
C PHE A 326 8.56 -9.69 -16.66
N VAL A 327 7.47 -8.92 -16.80
CA VAL A 327 6.20 -9.47 -17.28
C VAL A 327 6.34 -10.03 -18.70
N VAL A 328 6.98 -9.29 -19.60
CA VAL A 328 7.15 -9.73 -21.00
C VAL A 328 8.08 -10.94 -21.11
N LEU A 329 9.15 -10.98 -20.32
CA LEU A 329 10.19 -12.01 -20.47
C LEU A 329 9.92 -13.29 -19.67
N VAL A 330 9.20 -13.20 -18.52
CA VAL A 330 9.05 -14.32 -17.58
C VAL A 330 7.60 -14.61 -17.18
N SER A 331 6.62 -14.22 -18.01
CA SER A 331 5.18 -14.43 -17.75
C SER A 331 4.83 -15.88 -17.43
N ASP A 332 5.41 -16.84 -18.16
CA ASP A 332 5.15 -18.27 -17.94
C ASP A 332 5.63 -18.77 -16.58
N TRP A 333 6.73 -18.22 -16.07
CA TRP A 333 7.22 -18.50 -14.73
C TRP A 333 6.34 -17.86 -13.66
N ILE A 334 5.87 -16.62 -13.91
CA ILE A 334 4.94 -15.93 -13.03
C ILE A 334 3.63 -16.72 -12.88
N ALA A 335 3.13 -17.28 -13.99
CA ALA A 335 1.92 -18.10 -14.01
C ALA A 335 1.98 -19.31 -13.05
N GLN A 336 3.16 -19.84 -12.79
CA GLN A 336 3.40 -21.00 -11.95
C GLN A 336 3.50 -20.70 -10.46
N ILE A 337 3.54 -19.45 -10.06
CA ILE A 337 3.70 -19.04 -8.65
C ILE A 337 2.50 -19.51 -7.83
N PRO A 338 2.71 -20.26 -6.72
CA PRO A 338 1.63 -20.66 -5.82
C PRO A 338 1.06 -19.47 -5.06
N LEU A 339 -0.27 -19.36 -5.00
CA LEU A 339 -0.95 -18.28 -4.25
C LEU A 339 -0.60 -18.32 -2.76
N ALA A 340 -0.42 -19.51 -2.19
CA ALA A 340 0.01 -19.67 -0.80
C ALA A 340 1.37 -19.02 -0.51
N ALA A 341 2.32 -19.08 -1.44
CA ALA A 341 3.62 -18.42 -1.27
C ALA A 341 3.47 -16.89 -1.25
N LEU A 342 2.60 -16.34 -2.12
CA LEU A 342 2.28 -14.90 -2.11
C LEU A 342 1.57 -14.50 -0.81
N GLY A 343 0.63 -15.31 -0.32
CA GLY A 343 -0.05 -15.09 0.95
C GLY A 343 0.93 -14.98 2.12
N GLY A 344 1.89 -15.92 2.21
CA GLY A 344 2.95 -15.88 3.22
C GLY A 344 3.83 -14.62 3.14
N VAL A 345 4.21 -14.20 1.92
CA VAL A 345 4.96 -12.94 1.69
C VAL A 345 4.15 -11.73 2.12
N LEU A 346 2.83 -11.70 1.84
CA LEU A 346 1.98 -10.57 2.23
C LEU A 346 1.79 -10.46 3.74
N ILE A 347 1.61 -11.58 4.45
CA ILE A 347 1.54 -11.57 5.93
C ILE A 347 2.89 -11.10 6.51
N SER A 348 4.02 -11.55 5.95
CA SER A 348 5.33 -11.03 6.35
C SER A 348 5.45 -9.53 6.13
N THR A 349 4.93 -9.02 5.01
CA THR A 349 4.91 -7.58 4.72
C THR A 349 4.03 -6.83 5.72
N ALA A 350 2.84 -7.33 6.02
CA ALA A 350 1.93 -6.79 7.02
C ALA A 350 2.58 -6.73 8.42
N TYR A 351 3.28 -7.80 8.80
CA TYR A 351 4.05 -7.84 10.05
C TYR A 351 5.10 -6.71 10.13
N HIS A 352 5.82 -6.44 9.04
CA HIS A 352 6.83 -5.37 9.00
C HIS A 352 6.23 -3.95 8.91
N MET A 353 4.96 -3.81 8.54
CA MET A 353 4.25 -2.53 8.60
C MET A 353 3.99 -2.08 10.04
N VAL A 354 3.81 -3.02 10.97
CA VAL A 354 3.48 -2.74 12.36
C VAL A 354 4.74 -2.47 13.18
N LYS A 355 4.96 -1.23 13.54
CA LYS A 355 6.07 -0.82 14.40
C LYS A 355 5.67 -0.93 15.88
N ILE A 356 5.73 -2.12 16.43
CA ILE A 356 5.27 -2.46 17.79
C ILE A 356 5.83 -1.49 18.84
N ARG A 357 7.09 -1.05 18.69
CA ARG A 357 7.71 -0.10 19.63
C ARG A 357 7.03 1.27 19.58
N GLU A 358 6.75 1.80 18.39
CA GLU A 358 6.07 3.08 18.20
C GLU A 358 4.64 2.99 18.75
N LEU A 359 3.88 1.95 18.39
CA LEU A 359 2.54 1.68 18.94
C LEU A 359 2.51 1.67 20.47
N ARG A 360 3.47 0.99 21.10
CA ARG A 360 3.56 0.96 22.58
C ARG A 360 3.88 2.33 23.17
N LEU A 361 4.75 3.11 22.54
CA LEU A 361 5.08 4.46 22.99
C LEU A 361 3.87 5.39 22.88
N THR A 362 3.14 5.35 21.76
CA THR A 362 1.92 6.13 21.55
C THR A 362 0.82 5.73 22.55
N ALA A 363 0.60 4.44 22.77
CA ALA A 363 -0.37 3.93 23.73
C ALA A 363 -0.04 4.35 25.20
N LYS A 364 1.25 4.47 25.54
CA LYS A 364 1.70 4.92 26.87
C LYS A 364 1.78 6.44 27.00
N GLY A 365 1.78 7.18 25.90
CA GLY A 365 1.98 8.63 25.88
C GLY A 365 0.84 9.40 26.57
N SER A 366 -0.39 9.12 26.20
CA SER A 366 -1.57 9.68 26.87
C SER A 366 -2.79 8.77 26.74
N ARG A 367 -3.73 8.86 27.71
CA ARG A 367 -5.00 8.10 27.62
C ARG A 367 -5.80 8.44 26.37
N LEU A 368 -5.71 9.68 25.87
CA LEU A 368 -6.33 10.08 24.63
C LEU A 368 -5.71 9.35 23.43
N ASP A 369 -4.38 9.35 23.33
CA ASP A 369 -3.70 8.70 22.21
C ASP A 369 -3.93 7.18 22.22
N ALA A 370 -3.92 6.56 23.42
CA ALA A 370 -4.27 5.16 23.57
C ALA A 370 -5.71 4.88 23.09
N LEU A 371 -6.68 5.71 23.48
CA LEU A 371 -8.07 5.54 23.06
C LEU A 371 -8.23 5.71 21.56
N VAL A 372 -7.66 6.77 20.96
CA VAL A 372 -7.71 7.01 19.50
C VAL A 372 -7.06 5.85 18.74
N LEU A 373 -5.90 5.38 19.19
CA LEU A 373 -5.17 4.27 18.58
C LEU A 373 -6.01 2.98 18.60
N ILE A 374 -6.51 2.59 19.78
CA ILE A 374 -7.25 1.33 19.95
C ILE A 374 -8.58 1.38 19.21
N THR A 375 -9.34 2.47 19.32
CA THR A 375 -10.62 2.60 18.62
C THR A 375 -10.46 2.62 17.11
N THR A 376 -9.44 3.32 16.59
CA THR A 376 -9.14 3.32 15.15
C THR A 376 -8.74 1.92 14.68
N LEU A 377 -7.88 1.21 15.42
CA LEU A 377 -7.48 -0.16 15.10
C LEU A 377 -8.69 -1.11 15.04
N ILE A 378 -9.51 -1.12 16.10
CA ILE A 378 -10.71 -1.97 16.19
C ILE A 378 -11.69 -1.63 15.06
N ALA A 379 -11.97 -0.34 14.84
CA ALA A 379 -12.87 0.08 13.77
C ALA A 379 -12.34 -0.33 12.38
N THR A 380 -11.01 -0.27 12.15
CA THR A 380 -10.41 -0.73 10.88
C THR A 380 -10.63 -2.21 10.63
N VAL A 381 -10.57 -3.04 11.68
CA VAL A 381 -10.70 -4.51 11.55
C VAL A 381 -12.17 -4.96 11.45
N PHE A 382 -13.06 -4.36 12.22
CA PHE A 382 -14.44 -4.84 12.38
C PHE A 382 -15.50 -4.05 11.60
N LEU A 383 -15.20 -2.81 11.21
CA LEU A 383 -16.10 -2.00 10.38
C LEU A 383 -15.51 -1.88 8.97
N ASP A 384 -14.99 -0.70 8.64
CA ASP A 384 -14.34 -0.40 7.37
C ASP A 384 -13.29 0.73 7.56
N LEU A 385 -12.42 0.92 6.57
CA LEU A 385 -11.33 1.87 6.63
C LEU A 385 -11.80 3.32 6.74
N ILE A 386 -12.91 3.65 6.09
CA ILE A 386 -13.46 5.02 6.07
C ILE A 386 -14.02 5.35 7.44
N SER A 387 -14.88 4.48 7.95
CA SER A 387 -15.48 4.61 9.29
C SER A 387 -14.41 4.69 10.37
N ALA A 388 -13.36 3.88 10.27
CA ALA A 388 -12.25 3.89 11.22
C ALA A 388 -11.55 5.25 11.30
N LEU A 389 -11.25 5.85 10.14
CA LEU A 389 -10.62 7.18 10.08
C LEU A 389 -11.54 8.27 10.63
N VAL A 390 -12.82 8.24 10.26
CA VAL A 390 -13.81 9.21 10.72
C VAL A 390 -14.01 9.11 12.24
N ILE A 391 -14.22 7.92 12.77
CA ILE A 391 -14.40 7.66 14.22
C ILE A 391 -13.16 8.12 14.99
N GLY A 392 -11.97 7.69 14.57
CA GLY A 392 -10.72 8.06 15.23
C GLY A 392 -10.47 9.57 15.23
N LEU A 393 -10.77 10.25 14.11
CA LEU A 393 -10.64 11.70 14.01
C LEU A 393 -11.67 12.43 14.90
N ILE A 394 -12.93 12.00 14.91
CA ILE A 394 -13.99 12.57 15.77
C ILE A 394 -13.60 12.44 17.23
N ILE A 395 -13.17 11.27 17.69
CA ILE A 395 -12.73 11.02 19.06
C ILE A 395 -11.56 11.94 19.41
N HIS A 396 -10.56 12.04 18.52
CA HIS A 396 -9.43 12.93 18.75
C HIS A 396 -9.85 14.40 18.92
N LEU A 397 -10.69 14.92 18.00
CA LEU A 397 -11.13 16.30 18.02
C LEU A 397 -12.03 16.61 19.24
N ALA A 398 -12.97 15.72 19.56
CA ALA A 398 -13.89 15.88 20.68
C ALA A 398 -13.12 15.95 22.03
N LEU A 399 -12.20 15.01 22.24
CA LEU A 399 -11.45 14.94 23.48
C LEU A 399 -10.36 16.01 23.61
N ARG A 400 -9.78 16.45 22.49
CA ARG A 400 -8.88 17.61 22.48
C ARG A 400 -9.60 18.89 22.90
N LYS A 401 -10.82 19.11 22.41
CA LYS A 401 -11.66 20.26 22.79
C LYS A 401 -11.98 20.24 24.29
N SER A 402 -12.29 19.09 24.88
CA SER A 402 -12.57 18.95 26.31
C SER A 402 -11.35 19.27 27.19
N ARG A 403 -10.14 18.94 26.76
CA ARG A 403 -8.88 19.29 27.47
C ARG A 403 -8.59 20.79 27.44
N ILE A 404 -8.88 21.46 26.33
CA ILE A 404 -8.71 22.91 26.18
C ILE A 404 -9.72 23.63 27.05
N SER A 405 -10.97 23.13 27.15
CA SER A 405 -12.02 23.69 28.02
C SER A 405 -11.68 23.53 29.50
N LYS A 406 -11.12 22.42 29.94
CA LYS A 406 -10.69 22.19 31.34
C LYS A 406 -9.46 23.03 31.76
N ARG A 407 -8.65 23.52 30.84
CA ARG A 407 -7.53 24.44 31.12
C ARG A 407 -7.95 25.92 31.15
N ARG A 408 -9.20 26.24 30.79
CA ARG A 408 -9.77 27.59 30.87
C ARG A 408 -10.70 27.76 32.06
N VAL A 409 -10.47 27.08 33.16
CA VAL A 409 -11.06 27.51 34.45
C VAL A 409 -10.27 28.74 34.87
N PRO A 410 -10.89 29.92 34.99
CA PRO A 410 -10.21 31.10 35.48
C PRO A 410 -9.75 30.83 36.90
N THR A 411 -8.49 31.05 37.20
CA THR A 411 -8.03 31.33 38.54
C THR A 411 -8.77 32.56 39.00
N ASP A 412 -9.51 32.41 40.09
CA ASP A 412 -10.26 33.44 40.79
C ASP A 412 -9.37 34.70 41.00
N PRO A 413 -9.82 35.92 40.65
CA PRO A 413 -9.03 37.13 40.83
C PRO A 413 -8.93 37.61 42.29
N ASP A 414 -9.51 36.88 43.27
CA ASP A 414 -9.68 37.38 44.61
C ASP A 414 -8.67 36.90 45.67
N GLU A 415 -7.48 36.43 45.28
CA GLU A 415 -6.43 36.06 46.25
C GLU A 415 -5.22 37.02 46.26
N THR A 416 -5.43 38.32 46.00
CA THR A 416 -4.36 39.31 46.21
C THR A 416 -4.90 40.56 46.88
N LEU A 417 -5.52 40.42 48.03
CA LEU A 417 -5.67 41.50 49.05
C LEU A 417 -5.71 40.84 50.43
N GLY A 418 -4.55 40.74 51.06
CA GLY A 418 -4.47 40.28 52.45
C GLY A 418 -3.02 40.22 52.92
N ASP A 419 -2.56 41.36 53.49
CA ASP A 419 -1.40 41.62 54.33
C ASP A 419 -0.01 41.67 53.68
#